data_5adecd6aaaaf27cda17b9fe22e468384
#
_entry.id   5adecd6aaaaf27cda17b9fe22e468384
#
_cell.length_a   1.000
_cell.length_b   1.000
_cell.length_c   1.000
_cell.angle_alpha   90.00
_cell.angle_beta   90.00
_cell.angle_gamma   90.00
#
_symmetry.space_group_name_H-M   'P 1'
#
loop_
_entity.id
_entity.type
_entity.pdbx_description
1 polymer ?
#
loop_
_entity_poly.entity_id
_entity_poly.type
_entity_poly.pdbx_seq_one_letter_code
_entity_poly.pdbx_strand_id
1 'polypeptide(L)'
;MLILFPGIWHRYSPDRKTGWVEHWIECRGKAFDQARAAKLLRPERPIIRLGLLPELLQCFEHCHSLAQRPSAQSQAMLSTLGLHMLSLLKAAHHLQRNFRRSIDEKIQKAQLTIARRYHETILVEELAQELKVGYSYFRQVFKARTCLSPKQYQLQIRLHKAQDLLANTSRSVSEIAEILGFNTAFHLSSQFKNHVGLAPLTWRKRLADTRSCRF
;
A
#
# COMPACT_ATOMS: atom_id res chain seq x y z
N MET A 1 -5.31 2.93 6.78
CA MET A 1 -5.16 1.77 7.70
C MET A 1 -6.23 1.87 8.78
N LEU A 2 -6.83 0.76 9.14
CA LEU A 2 -7.76 0.62 10.28
C LEU A 2 -7.00 -0.05 11.43
N ILE A 3 -7.12 0.48 12.63
CA ILE A 3 -6.54 -0.11 13.84
C ILE A 3 -7.68 -0.66 14.69
N LEU A 4 -7.59 -1.94 15.00
CA LEU A 4 -8.52 -2.62 15.88
C LEU A 4 -7.95 -2.66 17.30
N PHE A 5 -8.75 -2.25 18.28
CA PHE A 5 -8.33 -2.19 19.67
C PHE A 5 -8.97 -3.32 20.47
N PRO A 6 -8.23 -3.99 21.35
CA PRO A 6 -8.79 -5.01 22.23
C PRO A 6 -9.93 -4.45 23.10
N GLY A 7 -11.01 -5.21 23.20
CA GLY A 7 -12.17 -4.84 24.02
C GLY A 7 -13.09 -3.76 23.44
N ILE A 8 -12.81 -3.28 22.23
CA ILE A 8 -13.66 -2.30 21.54
C ILE A 8 -14.42 -3.00 20.42
N TRP A 9 -15.74 -2.92 20.50
CA TRP A 9 -16.59 -3.45 19.45
C TRP A 9 -16.34 -2.72 18.13
N HIS A 10 -16.20 -3.48 17.06
CA HIS A 10 -15.97 -2.94 15.71
C HIS A 10 -16.72 -3.76 14.67
N ARG A 11 -17.10 -3.10 13.60
CA ARG A 11 -17.68 -3.73 12.42
C ARG A 11 -17.13 -3.06 11.17
N TYR A 12 -16.67 -3.84 10.25
CA TYR A 12 -16.24 -3.40 8.93
C TYR A 12 -16.59 -4.48 7.91
N SER A 13 -16.71 -4.10 6.65
CA SER A 13 -17.04 -5.02 5.57
C SER A 13 -16.46 -4.52 4.27
N PRO A 14 -16.15 -5.41 3.32
CA PRO A 14 -15.74 -5.02 1.98
C PRO A 14 -16.84 -4.24 1.28
N ASP A 15 -16.45 -3.42 0.32
CA ASP A 15 -17.38 -2.85 -0.63
C ASP A 15 -18.07 -3.96 -1.41
N ARG A 16 -19.40 -3.91 -1.55
CA ARG A 16 -20.19 -4.98 -2.17
C ARG A 16 -19.89 -5.16 -3.66
N LYS A 17 -19.43 -4.11 -4.33
CA LYS A 17 -19.16 -4.13 -5.78
C LYS A 17 -17.71 -4.44 -6.11
N THR A 18 -16.78 -3.90 -5.33
CA THR A 18 -15.34 -3.96 -5.63
C THR A 18 -14.58 -4.92 -4.74
N GLY A 19 -15.17 -5.36 -3.62
CA GLY A 19 -14.44 -6.08 -2.60
C GLY A 19 -13.33 -5.22 -1.97
N TRP A 20 -12.37 -5.86 -1.35
CA TRP A 20 -11.08 -5.29 -0.96
C TRP A 20 -10.01 -6.37 -0.88
N VAL A 21 -8.76 -5.93 -0.89
CA VAL A 21 -7.61 -6.73 -0.47
C VAL A 21 -7.07 -6.07 0.78
N GLU A 22 -6.91 -6.83 1.85
CA GLU A 22 -6.35 -6.34 3.11
C GLU A 22 -5.12 -7.13 3.52
N HIS A 23 -4.18 -6.43 4.14
CA HIS A 23 -3.09 -7.02 4.90
C HIS A 23 -3.36 -6.69 6.36
N TRP A 24 -3.28 -7.67 7.22
CA TRP A 24 -3.45 -7.45 8.65
C TRP A 24 -2.34 -8.13 9.46
N ILE A 25 -2.06 -7.55 10.60
CA ILE A 25 -1.10 -8.07 11.58
C ILE A 25 -1.68 -7.86 12.97
N GLU A 26 -1.57 -8.87 13.82
CA GLU A 26 -1.88 -8.76 15.22
C GLU A 26 -0.59 -8.63 16.02
N CYS A 27 -0.55 -7.64 16.91
CA CYS A 27 0.60 -7.37 17.76
C CYS A 27 0.18 -7.44 19.22
N ARG A 28 0.89 -8.24 20.01
CA ARG A 28 0.66 -8.40 21.47
C ARG A 28 1.96 -8.17 22.23
N GLY A 29 1.82 -7.79 23.51
CA GLY A 29 2.93 -7.68 24.44
C GLY A 29 3.13 -6.28 25.01
N LYS A 30 4.00 -6.19 26.03
CA LYS A 30 4.20 -4.99 26.84
C LYS A 30 4.47 -3.71 26.06
N ALA A 31 5.23 -3.79 24.95
CA ALA A 31 5.55 -2.64 24.12
C ALA A 31 4.29 -2.02 23.46
N PHE A 32 3.35 -2.87 23.02
CA PHE A 32 2.09 -2.43 22.41
C PHE A 32 1.11 -1.93 23.47
N ASP A 33 1.11 -2.56 24.67
CA ASP A 33 0.31 -2.09 25.81
C ASP A 33 0.80 -0.72 26.30
N GLN A 34 2.10 -0.49 26.36
CA GLN A 34 2.70 0.81 26.67
C GLN A 34 2.36 1.86 25.60
N ALA A 35 2.41 1.49 24.33
CA ALA A 35 2.02 2.39 23.24
C ALA A 35 0.56 2.82 23.34
N ARG A 36 -0.34 1.90 23.73
CA ARG A 36 -1.74 2.18 24.02
C ARG A 36 -1.90 3.08 25.24
N ALA A 37 -1.23 2.78 26.34
CA ALA A 37 -1.25 3.58 27.57
C ALA A 37 -0.71 5.00 27.33
N ALA A 38 0.33 5.15 26.52
CA ALA A 38 0.87 6.43 26.11
C ALA A 38 0.01 7.19 25.08
N LYS A 39 -1.18 6.65 24.74
CA LYS A 39 -2.12 7.22 23.76
C LYS A 39 -1.46 7.52 22.39
N LEU A 40 -0.48 6.70 22.00
CA LEU A 40 0.16 6.80 20.69
C LEU A 40 -0.83 6.47 19.58
N LEU A 41 -1.69 5.49 19.84
CA LEU A 41 -2.84 5.12 19.04
C LEU A 41 -4.10 5.35 19.88
N ARG A 42 -5.15 5.92 19.29
CA ARG A 42 -6.35 6.32 20.00
C ARG A 42 -7.58 5.58 19.47
N PRO A 43 -8.37 4.92 20.33
CA PRO A 43 -9.61 4.26 19.93
C PRO A 43 -10.63 5.20 19.29
N GLU A 44 -10.65 6.48 19.69
CA GLU A 44 -11.55 7.49 19.13
C GLU A 44 -11.20 7.86 17.69
N ARG A 45 -10.02 7.47 17.21
CA ARG A 45 -9.54 7.70 15.84
C ARG A 45 -8.87 6.45 15.27
N PRO A 46 -9.64 5.37 15.03
CA PRO A 46 -9.08 4.09 14.62
C PRO A 46 -8.62 4.08 13.16
N ILE A 47 -9.02 5.07 12.36
CA ILE A 47 -8.67 5.16 10.95
C ILE A 47 -7.55 6.17 10.77
N ILE A 48 -6.41 5.71 10.29
CA ILE A 48 -5.26 6.54 9.92
C ILE A 48 -5.15 6.55 8.40
N ARG A 49 -5.24 7.72 7.80
CA ARG A 49 -5.12 7.92 6.35
C ARG A 49 -3.65 8.16 6.01
N LEU A 50 -2.94 7.10 5.66
CA LEU A 50 -1.49 7.15 5.40
C LEU A 50 -1.13 7.54 3.96
N GLY A 51 -2.12 7.50 3.04
CA GLY A 51 -1.82 7.42 1.62
C GLY A 51 -1.13 6.09 1.30
N LEU A 52 -0.42 6.03 0.20
CA LEU A 52 0.49 4.93 -0.09
C LEU A 52 1.80 5.20 0.65
N LEU A 53 2.13 4.37 1.61
CA LEU A 53 3.38 4.42 2.38
C LEU A 53 4.21 3.18 2.00
N PRO A 54 5.19 3.33 1.08
CA PRO A 54 5.95 2.19 0.57
C PRO A 54 6.65 1.40 1.67
N GLU A 55 7.21 2.09 2.65
CA GLU A 55 7.89 1.47 3.81
C GLU A 55 6.94 0.55 4.60
N LEU A 56 5.68 0.95 4.77
CA LEU A 56 4.71 0.12 5.47
C LEU A 56 4.32 -1.12 4.66
N LEU A 57 4.19 -0.99 3.34
CA LEU A 57 3.96 -2.12 2.45
C LEU A 57 5.13 -3.11 2.49
N GLN A 58 6.36 -2.61 2.43
CA GLN A 58 7.56 -3.43 2.57
C GLN A 58 7.60 -4.17 3.91
N CYS A 59 7.15 -3.53 5.00
CA CYS A 59 7.03 -4.21 6.29
C CYS A 59 6.05 -5.39 6.22
N PHE A 60 4.89 -5.24 5.58
CA PHE A 60 3.93 -6.33 5.39
C PHE A 60 4.52 -7.45 4.53
N GLU A 61 5.16 -7.13 3.40
CA GLU A 61 5.82 -8.10 2.53
C GLU A 61 6.89 -8.89 3.29
N HIS A 62 7.68 -8.19 4.11
CA HIS A 62 8.71 -8.81 4.94
C HIS A 62 8.10 -9.70 6.03
N CYS A 63 7.02 -9.26 6.68
CA CYS A 63 6.28 -10.09 7.63
C CYS A 63 5.76 -11.38 6.98
N HIS A 64 5.19 -11.28 5.78
CA HIS A 64 4.74 -12.46 5.03
C HIS A 64 5.88 -13.42 4.71
N SER A 65 7.03 -12.89 4.26
CA SER A 65 8.22 -13.71 3.96
C SER A 65 8.73 -14.46 5.20
N LEU A 66 8.83 -13.77 6.34
CA LEU A 66 9.29 -14.35 7.60
C LEU A 66 8.32 -15.38 8.17
N ALA A 67 7.01 -15.14 8.04
CA ALA A 67 5.98 -16.07 8.50
C ALA A 67 5.98 -17.40 7.73
N GLN A 68 6.52 -17.41 6.52
CA GLN A 68 6.69 -18.64 5.72
C GLN A 68 7.78 -19.58 6.24
N ARG A 69 8.72 -19.07 7.05
CA ARG A 69 9.86 -19.82 7.59
C ARG A 69 9.96 -19.59 9.11
N PRO A 70 9.06 -20.20 9.90
CA PRO A 70 9.02 -19.98 11.33
C PRO A 70 10.31 -20.48 12.00
N SER A 71 10.94 -19.59 12.74
CA SER A 71 12.14 -19.87 13.56
C SER A 71 12.16 -18.86 14.72
N ALA A 72 12.96 -19.12 15.74
CA ALA A 72 13.16 -18.15 16.83
C ALA A 72 13.67 -16.79 16.30
N GLN A 73 14.55 -16.84 15.29
CA GLN A 73 15.07 -15.64 14.64
C GLN A 73 13.98 -14.88 13.86
N SER A 74 13.17 -15.58 13.06
CA SER A 74 12.05 -14.94 12.35
C SER A 74 11.03 -14.36 13.31
N GLN A 75 10.77 -14.99 14.47
CA GLN A 75 9.89 -14.45 15.50
C GLN A 75 10.42 -13.14 16.09
N ALA A 76 11.71 -13.05 16.37
CA ALA A 76 12.34 -11.82 16.84
C ALA A 76 12.23 -10.69 15.79
N MET A 77 12.48 -11.02 14.51
CA MET A 77 12.36 -10.07 13.41
C MET A 77 10.91 -9.60 13.21
N LEU A 78 9.93 -10.49 13.29
CA LEU A 78 8.50 -10.13 13.22
C LEU A 78 8.11 -9.15 14.34
N SER A 79 8.60 -9.39 15.56
CA SER A 79 8.39 -8.48 16.69
C SER A 79 8.98 -7.09 16.44
N THR A 80 10.18 -7.04 15.89
CA THR A 80 10.86 -5.78 15.54
C THR A 80 10.12 -5.03 14.42
N LEU A 81 9.66 -5.76 13.40
CA LEU A 81 8.85 -5.18 12.32
C LEU A 81 7.53 -4.62 12.83
N GLY A 82 6.85 -5.31 13.76
CA GLY A 82 5.65 -4.79 14.40
C GLY A 82 5.89 -3.46 15.14
N LEU A 83 6.99 -3.34 15.87
CA LEU A 83 7.40 -2.09 16.52
C LEU A 83 7.76 -0.99 15.50
N HIS A 84 8.43 -1.37 14.43
CA HIS A 84 8.73 -0.43 13.34
C HIS A 84 7.47 0.09 12.68
N MET A 85 6.51 -0.78 12.36
CA MET A 85 5.19 -0.39 11.84
C MET A 85 4.47 0.56 12.80
N LEU A 86 4.52 0.29 14.11
CA LEU A 86 3.95 1.20 15.13
C LEU A 86 4.63 2.58 15.11
N SER A 87 5.94 2.62 14.91
CA SER A 87 6.70 3.87 14.80
C SER A 87 6.32 4.66 13.55
N LEU A 88 6.14 4.00 12.42
CA LEU A 88 5.64 4.61 11.17
C LEU A 88 4.23 5.18 11.36
N LEU A 89 3.35 4.44 12.04
CA LEU A 89 1.99 4.91 12.36
C LEU A 89 2.00 6.13 13.26
N LYS A 90 2.86 6.14 14.29
CA LYS A 90 3.03 7.29 15.18
C LYS A 90 3.52 8.51 14.41
N ALA A 91 4.54 8.35 13.58
CA ALA A 91 5.07 9.44 12.75
C ALA A 91 3.98 10.00 11.84
N ALA A 92 3.22 9.15 11.16
CA ALA A 92 2.10 9.55 10.32
C ALA A 92 0.99 10.26 11.11
N HIS A 93 0.68 9.81 12.33
CA HIS A 93 -0.32 10.44 13.19
C HIS A 93 0.13 11.82 13.69
N HIS A 94 1.41 11.98 14.02
CA HIS A 94 1.99 13.30 14.36
C HIS A 94 1.98 14.27 13.18
N LEU A 95 2.32 13.77 12.00
CA LEU A 95 2.23 14.53 10.75
C LEU A 95 0.80 14.99 10.49
N GLN A 96 -0.23 14.18 10.74
CA GLN A 96 -1.63 14.59 10.61
C GLN A 96 -2.03 15.75 11.53
N ARG A 97 -1.43 15.90 12.69
CA ARG A 97 -1.69 17.06 13.58
C ARG A 97 -1.10 18.37 13.05
N ASN A 98 0.04 18.29 12.36
CA ASN A 98 0.72 19.46 11.77
C ASN A 98 0.28 19.76 10.34
N PHE A 99 -0.50 18.83 9.71
CA PHE A 99 -0.93 18.86 8.32
C PHE A 99 -2.01 19.89 7.98
N ARG A 100 -2.25 20.87 8.80
CA ARG A 100 -3.25 21.90 8.51
C ARG A 100 -2.80 22.99 7.54
N ARG A 101 -1.71 22.86 6.80
CA ARG A 101 -1.33 23.91 5.83
C ARG A 101 -0.88 23.42 4.46
N SER A 102 -1.79 23.66 3.55
CA SER A 102 -1.56 24.03 2.14
C SER A 102 -1.02 22.98 1.16
N ILE A 103 0.27 22.77 1.07
CA ILE A 103 0.83 21.97 -0.04
C ILE A 103 0.79 20.47 0.23
N ASP A 104 0.99 20.08 1.48
CA ASP A 104 1.01 18.65 1.85
C ASP A 104 -0.39 18.04 1.74
N GLU A 105 -1.45 18.79 2.10
CA GLU A 105 -2.84 18.39 1.87
C GLU A 105 -3.14 18.23 0.37
N LYS A 106 -2.58 19.11 -0.45
CA LYS A 106 -2.71 19.03 -1.92
C LYS A 106 -2.01 17.80 -2.47
N ILE A 107 -0.80 17.49 -2.00
CA ILE A 107 -0.09 16.27 -2.41
C ILE A 107 -0.84 15.02 -1.96
N GLN A 108 -1.35 14.99 -0.73
CA GLN A 108 -2.16 13.87 -0.26
C GLN A 108 -3.45 13.71 -1.09
N LYS A 109 -4.10 14.81 -1.44
CA LYS A 109 -5.27 14.77 -2.33
C LYS A 109 -4.90 14.21 -3.71
N ALA A 110 -3.74 14.63 -4.26
CA ALA A 110 -3.22 14.07 -5.51
C ALA A 110 -3.00 12.56 -5.42
N GLN A 111 -2.36 12.07 -4.35
CA GLN A 111 -2.15 10.65 -4.12
C GLN A 111 -3.47 9.87 -4.07
N LEU A 112 -4.47 10.40 -3.37
CA LEU A 112 -5.80 9.79 -3.30
C LEU A 112 -6.52 9.80 -4.66
N THR A 113 -6.40 10.88 -5.42
CA THR A 113 -6.97 10.96 -6.78
C THR A 113 -6.31 9.93 -7.69
N ILE A 114 -4.99 9.84 -7.70
CA ILE A 114 -4.24 8.84 -8.48
C ILE A 114 -4.63 7.42 -8.02
N ALA A 115 -4.75 7.18 -6.72
CA ALA A 115 -5.11 5.87 -6.18
C ALA A 115 -6.56 5.44 -6.48
N ARG A 116 -7.46 6.38 -6.70
CA ARG A 116 -8.86 6.09 -7.10
C ARG A 116 -8.99 5.88 -8.61
N ARG A 117 -8.27 6.68 -9.38
CA ARG A 117 -8.33 6.71 -10.84
C ARG A 117 -7.10 6.03 -11.49
N TYR A 118 -6.48 5.06 -10.79
CA TYR A 118 -5.23 4.42 -11.24
C TYR A 118 -5.33 3.78 -12.62
N HIS A 119 -6.50 3.27 -12.99
CA HIS A 119 -6.78 2.62 -14.27
C HIS A 119 -6.97 3.61 -15.42
N GLU A 120 -7.23 4.89 -15.13
CA GLU A 120 -7.45 5.93 -16.13
C GLU A 120 -6.11 6.55 -16.59
N THR A 121 -6.14 7.21 -17.74
CA THR A 121 -5.04 8.09 -18.15
C THR A 121 -5.12 9.39 -17.36
N ILE A 122 -4.19 9.61 -16.44
CA ILE A 122 -4.14 10.83 -15.62
C ILE A 122 -3.20 11.82 -16.27
N LEU A 123 -3.72 12.97 -16.69
CA LEU A 123 -2.93 14.12 -17.11
C LEU A 123 -2.45 14.86 -15.85
N VAL A 124 -1.14 14.84 -15.63
CA VAL A 124 -0.53 15.42 -14.43
C VAL A 124 -0.72 16.93 -14.37
N GLU A 125 -0.81 17.56 -15.52
CA GLU A 125 -1.12 18.98 -15.70
C GLU A 125 -2.50 19.33 -15.16
N GLU A 126 -3.51 18.56 -15.53
CA GLU A 126 -4.90 18.74 -15.05
C GLU A 126 -4.98 18.53 -13.54
N LEU A 127 -4.32 17.49 -13.03
CA LEU A 127 -4.24 17.24 -11.61
C LEU A 127 -3.61 18.39 -10.84
N ALA A 128 -2.56 19.01 -11.38
CA ALA A 128 -1.93 20.18 -10.79
C ALA A 128 -2.87 21.40 -10.81
N GLN A 129 -3.63 21.61 -11.92
CA GLN A 129 -4.62 22.67 -12.05
C GLN A 129 -5.78 22.50 -11.05
N GLU A 130 -6.34 21.29 -10.92
CA GLU A 130 -7.38 20.98 -9.94
C GLU A 130 -6.95 21.32 -8.50
N LEU A 131 -5.67 21.13 -8.20
CA LEU A 131 -5.08 21.42 -6.92
C LEU A 131 -4.63 22.89 -6.75
N LYS A 132 -4.82 23.70 -7.80
CA LYS A 132 -4.36 25.10 -7.84
C LYS A 132 -2.88 25.22 -7.46
N VAL A 133 -2.03 24.45 -8.17
CA VAL A 133 -0.57 24.42 -8.01
C VAL A 133 0.08 24.47 -9.37
N GLY A 134 1.16 25.24 -9.52
CA GLY A 134 1.92 25.26 -10.75
C GLY A 134 2.52 23.87 -11.07
N TYR A 135 2.42 23.42 -12.31
CA TYR A 135 2.79 22.06 -12.75
C TYR A 135 4.21 21.63 -12.33
N SER A 136 5.21 22.49 -12.61
CA SER A 136 6.61 22.16 -12.30
C SER A 136 6.83 22.03 -10.79
N TYR A 137 6.26 22.95 -10.02
CA TYR A 137 6.31 22.92 -8.56
C TYR A 137 5.59 21.70 -7.97
N PHE A 138 4.40 21.38 -8.50
CA PHE A 138 3.66 20.19 -8.11
C PHE A 138 4.50 18.92 -8.31
N ARG A 139 5.10 18.72 -9.49
CA ARG A 139 5.95 17.55 -9.78
C ARG A 139 7.13 17.45 -8.82
N GLN A 140 7.80 18.57 -8.57
CA GLN A 140 8.95 18.62 -7.68
C GLN A 140 8.55 18.24 -6.23
N VAL A 141 7.50 18.87 -5.71
CA VAL A 141 7.03 18.60 -4.34
C VAL A 141 6.46 17.19 -4.21
N PHE A 142 5.68 16.73 -5.19
CA PHE A 142 5.15 15.37 -5.20
C PHE A 142 6.29 14.34 -5.13
N LYS A 143 7.34 14.50 -5.98
CA LYS A 143 8.51 13.61 -5.95
C LYS A 143 9.28 13.72 -4.65
N ALA A 144 9.45 14.91 -4.10
CA ALA A 144 10.14 15.10 -2.82
C ALA A 144 9.40 14.41 -1.64
N ARG A 145 8.05 14.32 -1.69
CA ARG A 145 7.23 13.74 -0.63
C ARG A 145 6.97 12.24 -0.80
N THR A 146 6.98 11.74 -2.03
CA THR A 146 6.64 10.34 -2.33
C THR A 146 7.82 9.53 -2.85
N CYS A 147 8.98 10.17 -3.08
CA CYS A 147 10.14 9.61 -3.78
C CYS A 147 9.88 9.21 -5.23
N LEU A 148 8.65 9.40 -5.73
CA LEU A 148 8.21 9.00 -7.07
C LEU A 148 7.58 10.18 -7.80
N SER A 149 7.75 10.24 -9.12
CA SER A 149 6.91 11.14 -9.93
C SER A 149 5.45 10.69 -9.91
N PRO A 150 4.46 11.57 -10.19
CA PRO A 150 3.05 11.18 -10.24
C PRO A 150 2.77 9.98 -11.16
N LYS A 151 3.41 9.92 -12.33
CA LYS A 151 3.29 8.80 -13.27
C LYS A 151 3.90 7.50 -12.73
N GLN A 152 5.08 7.58 -12.09
CA GLN A 152 5.70 6.42 -11.44
C GLN A 152 4.85 5.91 -10.26
N TYR A 153 4.26 6.83 -9.49
CA TYR A 153 3.36 6.51 -8.40
C TYR A 153 2.11 5.76 -8.90
N GLN A 154 1.50 6.23 -9.99
CA GLN A 154 0.38 5.53 -10.62
C GLN A 154 0.79 4.14 -11.13
N LEU A 155 1.93 4.04 -11.80
CA LEU A 155 2.45 2.76 -12.29
C LEU A 155 2.67 1.77 -11.14
N GLN A 156 3.24 2.21 -10.03
CA GLN A 156 3.44 1.37 -8.86
C GLN A 156 2.12 0.81 -8.32
N ILE A 157 1.08 1.63 -8.23
CA ILE A 157 -0.26 1.16 -7.82
C ILE A 157 -0.78 0.11 -8.80
N ARG A 158 -0.67 0.33 -10.10
CA ARG A 158 -1.10 -0.64 -11.13
C ARG A 158 -0.35 -1.96 -11.00
N LEU A 159 0.97 -1.92 -10.76
CA LEU A 159 1.78 -3.14 -10.62
C LEU A 159 1.44 -3.93 -9.36
N HIS A 160 1.20 -3.27 -8.23
CA HIS A 160 0.70 -3.95 -7.03
C HIS A 160 -0.65 -4.61 -7.27
N LYS A 161 -1.57 -3.92 -7.93
CA LYS A 161 -2.86 -4.50 -8.29
C LYS A 161 -2.72 -5.64 -9.31
N ALA A 162 -1.74 -5.59 -10.21
CA ALA A 162 -1.43 -6.70 -11.10
C ALA A 162 -0.98 -7.95 -10.32
N GLN A 163 -0.14 -7.77 -9.31
CA GLN A 163 0.26 -8.87 -8.42
C GLN A 163 -0.95 -9.48 -7.71
N ASP A 164 -1.85 -8.65 -7.16
CA ASP A 164 -3.07 -9.12 -6.51
C ASP A 164 -3.97 -9.92 -7.46
N LEU A 165 -4.20 -9.41 -8.67
CA LEU A 165 -5.02 -10.09 -9.68
C LEU A 165 -4.38 -11.39 -10.18
N LEU A 166 -3.06 -11.38 -10.39
CA LEU A 166 -2.31 -12.58 -10.78
C LEU A 166 -2.32 -13.66 -9.71
N ALA A 167 -2.27 -13.27 -8.43
CA ALA A 167 -2.25 -14.18 -7.29
C ALA A 167 -3.61 -14.81 -6.98
N ASN A 168 -4.70 -14.04 -7.19
CA ASN A 168 -6.01 -14.36 -6.65
C ASN A 168 -7.07 -14.65 -7.73
N THR A 169 -6.70 -14.56 -9.01
CA THR A 169 -7.63 -14.84 -10.13
C THR A 169 -6.97 -15.66 -11.24
N SER A 170 -7.79 -16.31 -12.04
CA SER A 170 -7.37 -17.03 -13.26
C SER A 170 -7.31 -16.13 -14.50
N ARG A 171 -7.50 -14.81 -14.37
CA ARG A 171 -7.53 -13.87 -15.50
C ARG A 171 -6.24 -13.92 -16.30
N SER A 172 -6.38 -13.76 -17.61
CA SER A 172 -5.25 -13.63 -18.52
C SER A 172 -4.49 -12.31 -18.30
N VAL A 173 -3.25 -12.25 -18.74
CA VAL A 173 -2.46 -11.02 -18.66
C VAL A 173 -3.09 -9.88 -19.48
N SER A 174 -3.79 -10.23 -20.58
CA SER A 174 -4.51 -9.25 -21.41
C SER A 174 -5.67 -8.62 -20.66
N GLU A 175 -6.52 -9.42 -20.01
CA GLU A 175 -7.63 -8.92 -19.18
C GLU A 175 -7.13 -8.07 -18.02
N ILE A 176 -6.04 -8.50 -17.37
CA ILE A 176 -5.44 -7.73 -16.28
C ILE A 176 -4.89 -6.40 -16.80
N ALA A 177 -4.26 -6.38 -17.98
CA ALA A 177 -3.76 -5.13 -18.59
C ALA A 177 -4.90 -4.15 -18.85
N GLU A 178 -6.01 -4.62 -19.40
CA GLU A 178 -7.21 -3.82 -19.66
C GLU A 178 -7.80 -3.23 -18.37
N ILE A 179 -8.05 -4.08 -17.37
CA ILE A 179 -8.59 -3.66 -16.06
C ILE A 179 -7.73 -2.59 -15.39
N LEU A 180 -6.41 -2.70 -15.52
CA LEU A 180 -5.46 -1.79 -14.90
C LEU A 180 -5.13 -0.57 -15.74
N GLY A 181 -5.70 -0.46 -16.94
CA GLY A 181 -5.48 0.67 -17.86
C GLY A 181 -4.09 0.70 -18.50
N PHE A 182 -3.51 -0.48 -18.76
CA PHE A 182 -2.34 -0.58 -19.62
C PHE A 182 -2.78 -0.66 -21.08
N ASN A 183 -2.06 0.00 -21.98
CA ASN A 183 -2.39 0.01 -23.41
C ASN A 183 -2.32 -1.39 -24.05
N THR A 184 -1.42 -2.25 -23.55
CA THR A 184 -1.23 -3.62 -24.07
C THR A 184 -0.75 -4.56 -22.96
N ALA A 185 -1.01 -5.87 -23.13
CA ALA A 185 -0.46 -6.92 -22.29
C ALA A 185 1.08 -6.93 -22.30
N PHE A 186 1.69 -6.57 -23.42
CA PHE A 186 3.15 -6.45 -23.54
C PHE A 186 3.69 -5.32 -22.65
N HIS A 187 3.02 -4.16 -22.64
CA HIS A 187 3.40 -3.05 -21.79
C HIS A 187 3.30 -3.42 -20.30
N LEU A 188 2.20 -4.06 -19.87
CA LEU A 188 2.10 -4.60 -18.52
C LEU A 188 3.24 -5.58 -18.22
N SER A 189 3.49 -6.55 -19.09
CA SER A 189 4.50 -7.59 -18.88
C SER A 189 5.91 -7.01 -18.74
N SER A 190 6.25 -6.04 -19.56
CA SER A 190 7.54 -5.32 -19.51
C SER A 190 7.69 -4.55 -18.20
N GLN A 191 6.71 -3.73 -17.82
CA GLN A 191 6.76 -2.96 -16.59
C GLN A 191 6.76 -3.87 -15.34
N PHE A 192 5.98 -4.93 -15.36
CA PHE A 192 5.93 -5.92 -14.28
C PHE A 192 7.28 -6.62 -14.11
N LYS A 193 7.89 -7.10 -15.20
CA LYS A 193 9.21 -7.74 -15.16
C LYS A 193 10.28 -6.79 -14.62
N ASN A 194 10.27 -5.53 -15.06
CA ASN A 194 11.24 -4.53 -14.59
C ASN A 194 11.09 -4.24 -13.10
N HIS A 195 9.87 -4.33 -12.56
CA HIS A 195 9.58 -4.01 -11.14
C HIS A 195 9.74 -5.23 -10.22
N VAL A 196 9.28 -6.40 -10.66
CA VAL A 196 9.22 -7.63 -9.85
C VAL A 196 10.37 -8.59 -10.13
N GLY A 197 11.08 -8.39 -11.24
CA GLY A 197 12.17 -9.26 -11.68
C GLY A 197 11.72 -10.49 -12.49
N LEU A 198 10.42 -10.79 -12.51
CA LEU A 198 9.83 -11.96 -13.20
C LEU A 198 8.69 -11.54 -14.12
N ALA A 199 8.53 -12.25 -15.24
CA ALA A 199 7.35 -12.07 -16.09
C ALA A 199 6.06 -12.48 -15.34
N PRO A 200 4.90 -11.86 -15.64
CA PRO A 200 3.63 -12.10 -14.92
C PRO A 200 3.24 -13.57 -14.83
N LEU A 201 3.33 -14.32 -15.94
CA LEU A 201 2.97 -15.76 -15.96
C LEU A 201 3.98 -16.61 -15.17
N THR A 202 5.25 -16.30 -15.26
CA THR A 202 6.30 -16.99 -14.48
C THR A 202 6.11 -16.73 -12.97
N TRP A 203 5.76 -15.49 -12.62
CA TRP A 203 5.48 -15.11 -11.24
C TRP A 203 4.24 -15.84 -10.70
N ARG A 204 3.15 -15.92 -11.48
CA ARG A 204 1.94 -16.69 -11.13
C ARG A 204 2.24 -18.16 -10.90
N LYS A 205 2.98 -18.81 -11.81
CA LYS A 205 3.37 -20.20 -11.70
C LYS A 205 4.15 -20.47 -10.42
N ARG A 206 5.17 -19.62 -10.14
CA ARG A 206 5.97 -19.75 -8.92
C ARG A 206 5.14 -19.66 -7.64
N LEU A 207 4.12 -18.79 -7.61
CA LEU A 207 3.21 -18.71 -6.47
C LEU A 207 2.36 -19.98 -6.31
N ALA A 208 1.88 -20.55 -7.42
CA ALA A 208 1.09 -21.80 -7.40
C ALA A 208 1.95 -22.96 -6.87
N ASP A 209 3.18 -23.10 -7.36
CA ASP A 209 4.12 -24.14 -6.92
C ASP A 209 4.42 -23.99 -5.40
N THR A 210 4.59 -22.79 -4.91
CA THR A 210 4.84 -22.51 -3.48
C THR A 210 3.62 -22.84 -2.61
N ARG A 211 2.40 -22.74 -3.14
CA ARG A 211 1.16 -23.11 -2.44
C ARG A 211 0.93 -24.63 -2.44
N SER A 212 1.30 -25.33 -3.51
CA SER A 212 1.15 -26.80 -3.64
C SER A 212 2.12 -27.60 -2.76
N CYS A 213 3.24 -27.03 -2.34
CA CYS A 213 4.20 -27.66 -1.42
C CYS A 213 3.79 -27.61 0.07
N ARG A 214 2.58 -27.16 0.38
CA ARG A 214 2.10 -27.00 1.77
C ARG A 214 1.06 -28.03 2.22
N PHE A 215 0.84 -29.10 1.43
CA PHE A 215 -0.03 -30.22 1.80
C PHE A 215 0.74 -31.52 1.91
#